data_325aba7ec64db7ac05d2e206a426d7a3
#
_entry.id   325aba7ec64db7ac05d2e206a426d7a3
#
_cell.length_a   1.000
_cell.length_b   1.000
_cell.length_c   1.000
_cell.angle_alpha   90.00
_cell.angle_beta   90.00
_cell.angle_gamma   90.00
#
_symmetry.space_group_name_H-M   'P 1'
#
loop_
_entity.id
_entity.type
_entity.pdbx_description
1 polymer ?
#
loop_
_entity_poly.entity_id
_entity_poly.type
_entity_poly.pdbx_seq_one_letter_code
_entity_poly.pdbx_strand_id
1 'polypeptide(L)'
;YLLNGSVQLPSTVNRQPTTDNPQPKVLGELKDIRLIARRITNAENGIRMTGNAGDNANGQTKNKTIPVLGITGTGGAGKSSVTDELVRRFLQASTDKTIAVISVDPSKKKTGGALLGDRIRMNSIHHPRAYMRSLATRESDKALSEYVQDAINICKAERFDLIILESAGVGQSDASILDYCDTSLYVMTPEYGAASQLEKINMLDYADVVCINKFDKAG
;
A
#
# COMPACT_ATOMS: atom_id res chain seq x y z
N TYR A 1 70.25 -17.62 12.09
CA TYR A 1 70.04 -16.18 12.34
C TYR A 1 68.53 -15.96 12.60
N LEU A 2 68.23 -15.81 13.86
CA LEU A 2 66.90 -15.46 14.37
C LEU A 2 66.73 -13.94 14.32
N LEU A 3 65.67 -13.47 13.66
CA LEU A 3 65.25 -12.08 13.82
C LEU A 3 63.83 -12.09 14.44
N ASN A 4 63.81 -11.75 15.73
CA ASN A 4 62.62 -11.36 16.47
C ASN A 4 62.14 -9.99 15.98
N GLY A 5 61.06 -9.94 15.26
CA GLY A 5 60.34 -8.71 14.93
C GLY A 5 58.95 -8.78 15.54
N SER A 6 58.77 -8.19 16.71
CA SER A 6 57.49 -7.99 17.35
C SER A 6 56.70 -6.93 16.57
N VAL A 7 55.66 -7.35 15.82
CA VAL A 7 54.70 -6.45 15.20
C VAL A 7 53.73 -5.99 16.27
N GLN A 8 53.82 -4.72 16.68
CA GLN A 8 52.80 -4.06 17.48
C GLN A 8 51.56 -3.82 16.61
N LEU A 9 50.46 -4.46 16.99
CA LEU A 9 49.15 -4.16 16.45
C LEU A 9 48.67 -2.78 16.95
N PRO A 10 48.11 -1.92 16.10
CA PRO A 10 47.58 -0.65 16.55
C PRO A 10 46.41 -0.84 17.51
N SER A 11 46.41 -0.10 18.60
CA SER A 11 45.37 -0.07 19.62
C SER A 11 44.00 0.15 19.01
N THR A 12 43.06 -0.74 19.31
CA THR A 12 41.64 -0.61 18.99
C THR A 12 41.10 0.70 19.56
N VAL A 13 40.78 1.63 18.66
CA VAL A 13 40.02 2.84 18.98
C VAL A 13 38.66 2.39 19.42
N ASN A 14 38.39 2.51 20.70
CA ASN A 14 37.11 2.27 21.34
C ASN A 14 36.14 3.37 20.86
N ARG A 15 35.47 3.17 19.72
CA ARG A 15 34.35 4.00 19.30
C ARG A 15 33.17 3.63 20.19
N GLN A 16 32.89 4.43 21.19
CA GLN A 16 31.60 4.43 21.85
C GLN A 16 30.52 4.62 20.79
N PRO A 17 29.47 3.80 20.78
CA PRO A 17 28.33 4.02 19.86
C PRO A 17 27.69 5.34 20.27
N THR A 18 27.71 6.31 19.36
CA THR A 18 26.91 7.53 19.48
C THR A 18 25.47 7.14 19.46
N THR A 19 24.73 7.32 20.53
CA THR A 19 23.34 6.97 20.77
C THR A 19 22.37 7.98 20.14
N ASP A 20 22.69 8.54 18.97
CA ASP A 20 21.82 9.47 18.25
C ASP A 20 21.26 8.85 16.96
N ASN A 21 20.82 7.59 17.06
CA ASN A 21 19.93 7.05 16.02
C ASN A 21 18.50 7.21 16.51
N PRO A 22 17.71 8.17 15.98
CA PRO A 22 16.33 8.36 16.42
C PRO A 22 15.58 7.05 16.20
N GLN A 23 15.01 6.50 17.24
CA GLN A 23 14.17 5.31 17.18
C GLN A 23 13.07 5.53 16.13
N PRO A 24 12.80 4.55 15.27
CA PRO A 24 11.77 4.69 14.25
C PRO A 24 10.42 4.95 14.92
N LYS A 25 9.79 6.06 14.57
CA LYS A 25 8.47 6.42 15.09
C LYS A 25 7.45 5.36 14.70
N VAL A 26 6.62 4.94 15.63
CA VAL A 26 5.53 3.98 15.41
C VAL A 26 4.28 4.70 14.92
N LEU A 27 3.49 4.06 14.07
CA LEU A 27 2.28 4.65 13.50
C LEU A 27 1.31 5.16 14.57
N GLY A 28 1.16 4.43 15.69
CA GLY A 28 0.30 4.82 16.81
C GLY A 28 0.75 6.08 17.56
N GLU A 29 2.03 6.45 17.48
CA GLU A 29 2.56 7.73 17.99
C GLU A 29 2.36 8.87 17.00
N LEU A 30 2.26 8.53 15.69
CA LEU A 30 2.13 9.48 14.60
C LEU A 30 0.68 9.72 14.20
N LYS A 31 -0.18 8.71 14.36
CA LYS A 31 -1.55 8.67 13.82
C LYS A 31 -2.47 7.86 14.72
N ASP A 32 -3.67 8.37 14.95
CA ASP A 32 -4.72 7.60 15.64
C ASP A 32 -5.35 6.58 14.67
N ILE A 33 -4.79 5.37 14.65
CA ILE A 33 -5.25 4.26 13.78
C ILE A 33 -6.72 3.90 14.05
N ARG A 34 -7.18 4.02 15.32
CA ARG A 34 -8.57 3.71 15.69
C ARG A 34 -9.51 4.75 15.12
N LEU A 35 -9.10 6.01 15.15
CA LEU A 35 -9.87 7.10 14.56
C LEU A 35 -9.94 6.96 13.04
N ILE A 36 -8.82 6.66 12.38
CA ILE A 36 -8.77 6.40 10.94
C ILE A 36 -9.73 5.26 10.56
N ALA A 37 -9.63 4.12 11.24
CA ALA A 37 -10.50 2.97 11.01
C ALA A 37 -11.99 3.30 11.19
N ARG A 38 -12.33 4.07 12.24
CA ARG A 38 -13.70 4.51 12.50
C ARG A 38 -14.21 5.46 11.43
N ARG A 39 -13.40 6.42 10.98
CA ARG A 39 -13.77 7.36 9.92
C ARG A 39 -14.05 6.62 8.61
N ILE A 40 -13.21 5.67 8.23
CA ILE A 40 -13.42 4.84 7.03
C ILE A 40 -14.70 4.00 7.19
N THR A 41 -14.93 3.36 8.34
CA THR A 41 -16.16 2.58 8.59
C THR A 41 -17.42 3.46 8.52
N ASN A 42 -17.37 4.67 9.04
CA ASN A 42 -18.49 5.62 8.95
C ASN A 42 -18.78 5.99 7.50
N ALA A 43 -17.73 6.25 6.70
CA ALA A 43 -17.87 6.53 5.28
C ALA A 43 -18.51 5.34 4.53
N GLU A 44 -18.05 4.11 4.78
CA GLU A 44 -18.65 2.88 4.22
C GLU A 44 -20.14 2.72 4.58
N ASN A 45 -20.57 3.25 5.72
CA ASN A 45 -21.98 3.22 6.17
C ASN A 45 -22.78 4.45 5.75
N GLY A 46 -22.22 5.33 4.91
CA GLY A 46 -22.87 6.57 4.46
C GLY A 46 -22.99 7.64 5.55
N ILE A 47 -22.33 7.46 6.69
CA ILE A 47 -22.32 8.42 7.79
C ILE A 47 -21.22 9.45 7.48
N ARG A 48 -21.61 10.55 6.84
CA ARG A 48 -20.71 11.69 6.64
C ARG A 48 -20.58 12.43 7.97
N MET A 49 -19.42 12.31 8.60
CA MET A 49 -19.11 13.14 9.76
C MET A 49 -18.92 14.58 9.29
N THR A 50 -19.90 15.43 9.54
CA THR A 50 -19.78 16.90 9.44
C THR A 50 -18.92 17.40 10.60
N GLY A 51 -17.66 17.09 10.58
CA GLY A 51 -16.68 17.51 11.56
C GLY A 51 -15.40 17.82 10.84
N ASN A 52 -15.04 19.07 10.79
CA ASN A 52 -13.88 19.66 10.15
C ASN A 52 -12.65 18.79 10.37
N ALA A 53 -12.16 18.16 9.30
CA ALA A 53 -10.76 17.80 9.22
C ALA A 53 -10.01 19.14 9.30
N GLY A 54 -9.53 19.46 10.52
CA GLY A 54 -8.64 20.53 10.90
C GLY A 54 -8.44 21.68 9.91
N ASP A 55 -9.33 22.66 9.89
CA ASP A 55 -9.01 24.03 9.47
C ASP A 55 -8.09 24.71 10.52
N ASN A 56 -6.98 24.09 10.83
CA ASN A 56 -5.84 24.78 11.42
C ASN A 56 -4.81 25.05 10.32
N ALA A 57 -5.28 25.71 9.25
CA ALA A 57 -4.44 26.25 8.21
C ALA A 57 -3.94 27.65 8.62
N ASN A 58 -3.10 27.72 9.64
CA ASN A 58 -2.17 28.82 9.85
C ASN A 58 -0.76 28.27 9.91
N GLY A 59 -0.20 28.01 8.76
CA GLY A 59 1.16 27.61 8.53
C GLY A 59 1.32 27.19 7.08
N GLN A 60 2.02 27.99 6.29
CA GLN A 60 2.42 27.72 4.91
C GLN A 60 3.24 26.43 4.82
N THR A 61 2.60 25.28 4.90
CA THR A 61 3.18 24.01 4.47
C THR A 61 2.79 23.81 3.02
N LYS A 62 3.79 23.84 2.13
CA LYS A 62 3.66 23.42 0.72
C LYS A 62 2.73 22.20 0.69
N ASN A 63 1.63 22.27 -0.05
CA ASN A 63 0.71 21.16 -0.25
C ASN A 63 1.49 19.99 -0.85
N LYS A 64 1.97 19.10 0.01
CA LYS A 64 2.63 17.86 -0.43
C LYS A 64 1.52 16.96 -0.97
N THR A 65 1.45 16.83 -2.28
CA THR A 65 0.56 15.85 -2.92
C THR A 65 0.99 14.46 -2.45
N ILE A 66 0.09 13.75 -1.80
CA ILE A 66 0.35 12.39 -1.34
C ILE A 66 0.05 11.45 -2.50
N PRO A 67 1.05 10.70 -3.00
CA PRO A 67 0.88 9.84 -4.16
C PRO A 67 0.00 8.63 -3.84
N VAL A 68 -0.82 8.25 -4.82
CA VAL A 68 -1.66 7.05 -4.80
C VAL A 68 -1.21 6.12 -5.91
N LEU A 69 -0.71 4.93 -5.54
CA LEU A 69 -0.34 3.87 -6.47
C LEU A 69 -1.50 2.87 -6.58
N GLY A 70 -2.08 2.75 -7.77
CA GLY A 70 -3.07 1.72 -8.07
C GLY A 70 -2.41 0.42 -8.47
N ILE A 71 -2.84 -0.70 -7.88
CA ILE A 71 -2.38 -2.04 -8.25
C ILE A 71 -3.58 -2.85 -8.71
N THR A 72 -3.56 -3.22 -9.97
CA THR A 72 -4.59 -4.05 -10.60
C THR A 72 -3.95 -5.21 -11.36
N GLY A 73 -4.75 -6.07 -11.94
CA GLY A 73 -4.25 -7.21 -12.72
C GLY A 73 -5.11 -8.44 -12.57
N THR A 74 -4.74 -9.50 -13.27
CA THR A 74 -5.53 -10.73 -13.34
C THR A 74 -5.66 -11.45 -12.00
N GLY A 75 -6.74 -12.18 -11.83
CA GLY A 75 -6.92 -13.07 -10.69
C GLY A 75 -5.78 -14.07 -10.59
N GLY A 76 -5.23 -14.27 -9.40
CA GLY A 76 -4.11 -15.18 -9.20
C GLY A 76 -2.75 -14.69 -9.68
N ALA A 77 -2.63 -13.50 -10.27
CA ALA A 77 -1.34 -12.95 -10.72
C ALA A 77 -0.36 -12.63 -9.58
N GLY A 78 -0.84 -12.58 -8.33
CA GLY A 78 -0.01 -12.32 -7.15
C GLY A 78 0.07 -10.83 -6.80
N LYS A 79 -0.96 -10.06 -7.07
CA LYS A 79 -1.07 -8.64 -6.70
C LYS A 79 -0.71 -8.39 -5.24
N SER A 80 -1.35 -9.10 -4.31
CA SER A 80 -1.11 -8.93 -2.87
C SER A 80 0.32 -9.27 -2.46
N SER A 81 0.99 -10.22 -3.18
CA SER A 81 2.41 -10.50 -2.95
C SER A 81 3.30 -9.36 -3.44
N VAL A 82 2.98 -8.76 -4.59
CA VAL A 82 3.68 -7.58 -5.11
C VAL A 82 3.45 -6.39 -4.19
N THR A 83 2.22 -6.19 -3.71
CA THR A 83 1.87 -5.15 -2.75
C THR A 83 2.69 -5.32 -1.45
N ASP A 84 2.74 -6.52 -0.89
CA ASP A 84 3.50 -6.81 0.35
C ASP A 84 4.99 -6.50 0.17
N GLU A 85 5.56 -6.88 -0.97
CA GLU A 85 6.97 -6.61 -1.28
C GLU A 85 7.23 -5.10 -1.49
N LEU A 86 6.32 -4.37 -2.12
CA LEU A 86 6.43 -2.92 -2.27
C LEU A 86 6.35 -2.22 -0.91
N VAL A 87 5.43 -2.63 -0.04
CA VAL A 87 5.32 -2.13 1.34
C VAL A 87 6.63 -2.38 2.09
N ARG A 88 7.16 -3.61 2.03
CA ARG A 88 8.41 -3.98 2.67
C ARG A 88 9.56 -3.09 2.21
N ARG A 89 9.74 -2.90 0.91
CA ARG A 89 10.81 -2.07 0.34
C ARG A 89 10.64 -0.61 0.70
N PHE A 90 9.43 -0.08 0.65
CA PHE A 90 9.16 1.30 1.04
C PHE A 90 9.54 1.56 2.51
N LEU A 91 9.18 0.65 3.41
CA LEU A 91 9.48 0.75 4.83
C LEU A 91 10.97 0.59 5.13
N GLN A 92 11.69 -0.19 4.32
CA GLN A 92 13.15 -0.34 4.43
C GLN A 92 13.91 0.87 3.88
N ALA A 93 13.41 1.47 2.80
CA ALA A 93 14.05 2.65 2.18
C ALA A 93 13.91 3.93 3.02
N SER A 94 13.00 3.97 4.00
CA SER A 94 12.74 5.14 4.83
C SER A 94 12.49 4.72 6.26
N THR A 95 13.06 5.45 7.22
CA THR A 95 12.90 5.17 8.66
C THR A 95 11.71 5.88 9.29
N ASP A 96 11.21 6.93 8.68
CA ASP A 96 10.19 7.86 9.20
C ASP A 96 8.88 7.89 8.41
N LYS A 97 8.87 7.36 7.18
CA LYS A 97 7.69 7.41 6.31
C LYS A 97 6.65 6.35 6.65
N THR A 98 5.40 6.71 6.45
CA THR A 98 4.22 5.89 6.71
C THR A 98 3.50 5.53 5.42
N ILE A 99 2.91 4.33 5.36
CA ILE A 99 2.21 3.83 4.19
C ILE A 99 0.82 3.32 4.55
N ALA A 100 -0.17 3.62 3.71
CA ALA A 100 -1.51 3.05 3.81
C ALA A 100 -1.77 2.12 2.62
N VAL A 101 -2.40 0.97 2.88
CA VAL A 101 -2.89 0.04 1.85
C VAL A 101 -4.41 -0.04 1.97
N ILE A 102 -5.10 0.27 0.88
CA ILE A 102 -6.54 0.12 0.74
C ILE A 102 -6.76 -1.01 -0.25
N SER A 103 -7.25 -2.16 0.21
CA SER A 103 -7.58 -3.31 -0.62
C SER A 103 -9.08 -3.35 -0.86
N VAL A 104 -9.47 -3.41 -2.12
CA VAL A 104 -10.87 -3.55 -2.52
C VAL A 104 -11.14 -5.01 -2.80
N ASP A 105 -11.88 -5.67 -1.93
CA ASP A 105 -12.14 -7.11 -1.99
C ASP A 105 -13.60 -7.40 -2.39
N PRO A 106 -13.87 -8.50 -3.10
CA PRO A 106 -15.24 -8.92 -3.34
C PRO A 106 -15.97 -9.21 -2.03
N SER A 107 -17.23 -8.79 -1.93
CA SER A 107 -18.05 -9.06 -0.75
C SER A 107 -18.32 -10.54 -0.60
N LYS A 108 -18.35 -11.02 0.64
CA LYS A 108 -18.86 -12.36 0.96
C LYS A 108 -20.37 -12.39 0.69
N LYS A 109 -20.83 -13.29 -0.19
CA LYS A 109 -22.25 -13.44 -0.55
C LYS A 109 -23.20 -13.58 0.65
N LYS A 110 -22.74 -14.18 1.78
CA LYS A 110 -23.57 -14.43 2.96
C LYS A 110 -23.52 -13.35 4.03
N THR A 111 -22.43 -12.60 4.15
CA THR A 111 -22.20 -11.68 5.29
C THR A 111 -21.95 -10.25 4.86
N GLY A 112 -21.80 -9.98 3.58
CA GLY A 112 -21.53 -8.63 3.03
C GLY A 112 -20.18 -8.01 3.42
N GLY A 113 -19.33 -8.73 4.18
CA GLY A 113 -18.00 -8.24 4.57
C GLY A 113 -16.92 -8.60 3.56
N ALA A 114 -15.80 -7.86 3.59
CA ALA A 114 -14.63 -8.12 2.77
C ALA A 114 -14.02 -9.51 3.03
N LEU A 115 -13.43 -10.11 1.99
CA LEU A 115 -12.64 -11.33 2.13
C LEU A 115 -11.28 -10.96 2.74
N LEU A 116 -11.07 -11.25 4.01
CA LEU A 116 -9.85 -10.94 4.74
C LEU A 116 -8.62 -11.79 4.33
N GLY A 117 -8.75 -12.63 3.30
CA GLY A 117 -7.71 -13.58 2.89
C GLY A 117 -6.38 -12.92 2.53
N ASP A 118 -6.41 -11.76 1.90
CA ASP A 118 -5.19 -11.05 1.50
C ASP A 118 -4.48 -10.42 2.70
N ARG A 119 -5.24 -9.90 3.66
CA ARG A 119 -4.67 -9.34 4.90
C ARG A 119 -3.89 -10.37 5.71
N ILE A 120 -4.32 -11.63 5.68
CA ILE A 120 -3.63 -12.73 6.41
C ILE A 120 -2.32 -13.12 5.72
N ARG A 121 -2.22 -12.92 4.41
CA ARG A 121 -1.05 -13.31 3.61
C ARG A 121 0.04 -12.26 3.56
N MET A 122 -0.29 -11.00 3.83
CA MET A 122 0.67 -9.90 3.81
C MET A 122 1.37 -9.79 5.16
N ASN A 123 2.69 -9.89 5.18
CA ASN A 123 3.50 -9.80 6.38
C ASN A 123 3.92 -8.36 6.72
N SER A 124 4.19 -7.56 5.70
CA SER A 124 4.73 -6.20 5.85
C SER A 124 3.71 -5.20 6.41
N ILE A 125 2.42 -5.50 6.32
CA ILE A 125 1.34 -4.67 6.88
C ILE A 125 1.29 -4.68 8.43
N HIS A 126 1.97 -5.63 9.07
CA HIS A 126 2.09 -5.67 10.53
C HIS A 126 3.17 -4.71 11.06
N HIS A 127 3.90 -4.08 10.17
CA HIS A 127 4.92 -3.11 10.55
C HIS A 127 4.28 -1.86 11.19
N PRO A 128 4.88 -1.31 12.27
CA PRO A 128 4.33 -0.16 13.01
C PRO A 128 4.07 1.12 12.19
N ARG A 129 4.62 1.23 10.98
CA ARG A 129 4.43 2.36 10.07
C ARG A 129 3.53 2.05 8.88
N ALA A 130 2.90 0.87 8.86
CA ALA A 130 1.96 0.45 7.84
C ALA A 130 0.53 0.41 8.38
N TYR A 131 -0.42 0.86 7.58
CA TYR A 131 -1.85 0.75 7.84
C TYR A 131 -2.51 0.00 6.69
N MET A 132 -3.43 -0.91 6.98
CA MET A 132 -4.22 -1.58 5.94
C MET A 132 -5.70 -1.58 6.27
N ARG A 133 -6.51 -1.33 5.25
CA ARG A 133 -7.97 -1.44 5.27
C ARG A 133 -8.46 -2.21 4.05
N SER A 134 -9.27 -3.24 4.28
CA SER A 134 -10.02 -3.91 3.21
C SER A 134 -11.44 -3.31 3.14
N LEU A 135 -11.84 -2.92 1.94
CA LEU A 135 -13.17 -2.44 1.59
C LEU A 135 -13.92 -3.54 0.84
N ALA A 136 -15.18 -3.76 1.20
CA ALA A 136 -16.02 -4.74 0.50
C ALA A 136 -16.70 -4.11 -0.71
N THR A 137 -16.62 -4.75 -1.89
CA THR A 137 -17.46 -4.37 -3.04
C THR A 137 -18.91 -4.69 -2.72
N ARG A 138 -19.76 -3.68 -2.63
CA ARG A 138 -21.22 -3.86 -2.60
C ARG A 138 -21.74 -3.83 -4.04
N GLU A 139 -22.96 -4.33 -4.26
CA GLU A 139 -23.55 -4.63 -5.58
C GLU A 139 -23.62 -3.48 -6.60
N SER A 140 -23.24 -2.25 -6.26
CA SER A 140 -23.19 -1.13 -7.20
C SER A 140 -21.78 -0.53 -7.31
N ASP A 141 -21.24 -0.46 -8.52
CA ASP A 141 -19.96 0.15 -8.84
C ASP A 141 -19.86 1.62 -8.39
N LYS A 142 -21.00 2.34 -8.41
CA LYS A 142 -21.05 3.73 -7.99
C LYS A 142 -20.82 3.91 -6.49
N ALA A 143 -21.41 3.06 -5.66
CA ALA A 143 -21.22 3.11 -4.21
C ALA A 143 -19.77 2.75 -3.83
N LEU A 144 -19.17 1.80 -4.53
CA LEU A 144 -17.76 1.46 -4.34
C LEU A 144 -16.85 2.66 -4.61
N SER A 145 -17.10 3.38 -5.70
CA SER A 145 -16.32 4.55 -6.10
C SER A 145 -16.30 5.62 -5.01
N GLU A 146 -17.44 5.92 -4.41
CA GLU A 146 -17.54 6.92 -3.34
C GLU A 146 -16.77 6.50 -2.09
N TYR A 147 -16.85 5.25 -1.67
CA TYR A 147 -16.16 4.76 -0.46
C TYR A 147 -14.65 4.68 -0.63
N VAL A 148 -14.19 4.31 -1.83
CA VAL A 148 -12.76 4.29 -2.17
C VAL A 148 -12.20 5.71 -2.09
N GLN A 149 -12.89 6.68 -2.69
CA GLN A 149 -12.46 8.07 -2.68
C GLN A 149 -12.43 8.63 -1.24
N ASP A 150 -13.44 8.34 -0.44
CA ASP A 150 -13.49 8.78 0.96
C ASP A 150 -12.36 8.16 1.79
N ALA A 151 -12.05 6.88 1.60
CA ALA A 151 -10.94 6.22 2.27
C ALA A 151 -9.59 6.83 1.89
N ILE A 152 -9.38 7.12 0.61
CA ILE A 152 -8.18 7.82 0.11
C ILE A 152 -8.08 9.21 0.73
N ASN A 153 -9.18 9.98 0.74
CA ASN A 153 -9.21 11.32 1.31
C ASN A 153 -8.90 11.32 2.81
N ILE A 154 -9.42 10.34 3.55
CA ILE A 154 -9.10 10.15 4.98
C ILE A 154 -7.61 9.87 5.15
N CYS A 155 -7.03 8.96 4.37
CA CYS A 155 -5.60 8.66 4.42
C CYS A 155 -4.73 9.87 4.02
N LYS A 156 -5.16 10.67 3.04
CA LYS A 156 -4.51 11.94 2.67
C LYS A 156 -4.58 12.96 3.80
N ALA A 157 -5.74 13.12 4.45
CA ALA A 157 -5.92 14.03 5.60
C ALA A 157 -5.02 13.61 6.79
N GLU A 158 -4.82 12.33 6.99
CA GLU A 158 -3.93 11.78 8.00
C GLU A 158 -2.44 11.79 7.58
N ARG A 159 -2.12 12.37 6.41
CA ARG A 159 -0.75 12.60 5.92
C ARG A 159 0.10 11.33 5.86
N PHE A 160 -0.42 10.25 5.30
CA PHE A 160 0.41 9.14 4.88
C PHE A 160 1.36 9.60 3.77
N ASP A 161 2.54 8.99 3.68
CA ASP A 161 3.53 9.38 2.66
C ASP A 161 3.30 8.69 1.32
N LEU A 162 2.66 7.53 1.34
CA LEU A 162 2.24 6.76 0.17
C LEU A 162 0.93 6.04 0.48
N ILE A 163 0.02 6.02 -0.49
CA ILE A 163 -1.21 5.21 -0.44
C ILE A 163 -1.13 4.19 -1.57
N ILE A 164 -1.34 2.91 -1.27
CA ILE A 164 -1.53 1.85 -2.27
C ILE A 164 -3.01 1.51 -2.30
N LEU A 165 -3.59 1.51 -3.50
CA LEU A 165 -4.96 1.07 -3.76
C LEU A 165 -4.89 -0.23 -4.58
N GLU A 166 -5.27 -1.36 -3.98
CA GLU A 166 -5.24 -2.68 -4.63
C GLU A 166 -6.64 -3.13 -5.03
N SER A 167 -6.80 -3.59 -6.27
CA SER A 167 -8.05 -4.14 -6.78
C SER A 167 -8.22 -5.63 -6.48
N ALA A 168 -9.47 -6.09 -6.44
CA ALA A 168 -9.80 -7.50 -6.26
C ALA A 168 -9.30 -8.43 -7.39
N GLY A 169 -9.12 -7.91 -8.60
CA GLY A 169 -8.70 -8.70 -9.76
C GLY A 169 -9.80 -9.61 -10.32
N VAL A 170 -11.06 -9.21 -10.21
CA VAL A 170 -12.21 -10.05 -10.57
C VAL A 170 -13.01 -9.54 -11.78
N GLY A 171 -12.50 -8.58 -12.57
CA GLY A 171 -13.21 -8.17 -13.78
C GLY A 171 -13.05 -6.72 -14.22
N GLN A 172 -13.99 -6.25 -15.06
CA GLN A 172 -13.95 -4.90 -15.65
C GLN A 172 -14.08 -3.76 -14.62
N SER A 173 -14.69 -4.00 -13.46
CA SER A 173 -14.77 -3.04 -12.35
C SER A 173 -13.40 -2.68 -11.77
N ASP A 174 -12.35 -3.46 -12.06
CA ASP A 174 -10.99 -3.15 -11.65
C ASP A 174 -10.40 -1.92 -12.38
N ALA A 175 -10.95 -1.55 -13.55
CA ALA A 175 -10.55 -0.35 -14.28
C ALA A 175 -10.94 0.94 -13.56
N SER A 176 -12.10 0.96 -12.91
CA SER A 176 -12.59 2.15 -12.19
C SER A 176 -11.70 2.57 -11.02
N ILE A 177 -10.86 1.66 -10.53
CA ILE A 177 -9.89 1.96 -9.47
C ILE A 177 -8.77 2.88 -9.98
N LEU A 178 -8.43 2.79 -11.27
CA LEU A 178 -7.36 3.60 -11.87
C LEU A 178 -7.68 5.09 -11.86
N ASP A 179 -8.96 5.46 -11.90
CA ASP A 179 -9.41 6.87 -11.84
C ASP A 179 -9.04 7.57 -10.53
N TYR A 180 -8.67 6.81 -9.51
CA TYR A 180 -8.30 7.31 -8.17
C TYR A 180 -6.80 7.32 -7.91
N CYS A 181 -5.99 6.93 -8.90
CA CYS A 181 -4.55 6.74 -8.74
C CYS A 181 -3.76 7.78 -9.52
N ASP A 182 -2.60 8.15 -9.00
CA ASP A 182 -1.64 9.00 -9.70
C ASP A 182 -0.74 8.19 -10.63
N THR A 183 -0.57 6.89 -10.33
CA THR A 183 0.20 5.93 -11.12
C THR A 183 -0.43 4.56 -10.99
N SER A 184 -0.48 3.82 -12.08
CA SER A 184 -1.08 2.49 -12.16
C SER A 184 -0.06 1.41 -12.46
N LEU A 185 -0.14 0.30 -11.70
CA LEU A 185 0.66 -0.92 -11.88
C LEU A 185 -0.26 -2.08 -12.24
N TYR A 186 -0.09 -2.63 -13.43
CA TYR A 186 -0.79 -3.84 -13.85
C TYR A 186 0.07 -5.07 -13.61
N VAL A 187 -0.44 -6.04 -12.84
CA VAL A 187 0.26 -7.29 -12.52
C VAL A 187 -0.34 -8.45 -13.30
N MET A 188 0.48 -9.13 -14.07
CA MET A 188 0.12 -10.30 -14.87
C MET A 188 1.12 -11.43 -14.71
N THR A 189 0.79 -12.63 -15.21
CA THR A 189 1.70 -13.78 -15.28
C THR A 189 2.09 -14.08 -16.73
N PRO A 190 3.23 -14.77 -16.99
CA PRO A 190 3.65 -15.13 -18.34
C PRO A 190 2.65 -16.01 -19.09
N GLU A 191 1.87 -16.81 -18.36
CA GLU A 191 0.85 -17.71 -18.91
C GLU A 191 -0.33 -16.96 -19.57
N TYR A 192 -0.44 -15.67 -19.34
CA TYR A 192 -1.48 -14.81 -19.88
C TYR A 192 -1.11 -14.34 -21.30
N GLY A 193 -0.89 -15.26 -22.22
CA GLY A 193 -0.30 -14.97 -23.52
C GLY A 193 -1.13 -15.41 -24.74
N ALA A 194 -2.30 -16.01 -24.57
CA ALA A 194 -3.16 -16.28 -25.73
C ALA A 194 -3.70 -14.93 -26.28
N ALA A 195 -3.53 -14.68 -27.58
CA ALA A 195 -3.94 -13.44 -28.25
C ALA A 195 -5.38 -13.05 -27.92
N SER A 196 -6.29 -14.03 -27.82
CA SER A 196 -7.69 -13.84 -27.42
C SER A 196 -7.88 -13.39 -25.97
N GLN A 197 -6.88 -13.56 -25.11
CA GLN A 197 -6.91 -13.07 -23.74
C GLN A 197 -6.31 -11.67 -23.64
N LEU A 198 -5.32 -11.37 -24.47
CA LEU A 198 -4.72 -10.03 -24.55
C LEU A 198 -5.71 -9.00 -25.12
N GLU A 199 -6.52 -9.38 -26.10
CA GLU A 199 -7.60 -8.51 -26.63
C GLU A 199 -8.66 -8.12 -25.59
N LYS A 200 -8.82 -8.92 -24.53
CA LYS A 200 -9.76 -8.61 -23.42
C LYS A 200 -9.12 -7.75 -22.33
N ILE A 201 -7.81 -7.48 -22.40
CA ILE A 201 -7.10 -6.69 -21.42
C ILE A 201 -7.06 -5.22 -21.88
N ASN A 202 -8.23 -4.60 -21.96
CA ASN A 202 -8.33 -3.13 -22.13
C ASN A 202 -7.53 -2.36 -21.06
N MET A 203 -7.15 -3.04 -19.98
CA MET A 203 -6.41 -2.48 -18.85
C MET A 203 -4.94 -2.21 -19.13
N LEU A 204 -4.33 -2.88 -20.14
CA LEU A 204 -2.94 -2.60 -20.52
C LEU A 204 -2.78 -1.21 -21.12
N ASP A 205 -3.83 -0.70 -21.78
CA ASP A 205 -3.83 0.62 -22.39
C ASP A 205 -3.87 1.75 -21.34
N TYR A 206 -4.28 1.43 -20.12
CA TYR A 206 -4.40 2.37 -19.01
C TYR A 206 -3.33 2.19 -17.94
N ALA A 207 -2.43 1.21 -18.11
CA ALA A 207 -1.38 0.94 -17.13
C ALA A 207 -0.12 1.77 -17.42
N ASP A 208 0.33 2.53 -16.44
CA ASP A 208 1.62 3.25 -16.54
C ASP A 208 2.81 2.28 -16.46
N VAL A 209 2.64 1.20 -15.68
CA VAL A 209 3.67 0.16 -15.49
C VAL A 209 3.04 -1.22 -15.54
N VAL A 210 3.68 -2.14 -16.24
CA VAL A 210 3.30 -3.55 -16.30
C VAL A 210 4.34 -4.40 -15.57
N CYS A 211 3.87 -5.25 -14.64
CA CYS A 211 4.68 -6.21 -13.92
C CYS A 211 4.33 -7.64 -14.35
N ILE A 212 5.28 -8.35 -14.94
CA ILE A 212 5.16 -9.78 -15.23
C ILE A 212 5.68 -10.54 -14.01
N ASN A 213 4.75 -11.05 -13.21
CA ASN A 213 5.04 -11.81 -11.99
C ASN A 213 5.07 -13.31 -12.25
N LYS A 214 5.68 -14.11 -11.35
CA LYS A 214 5.81 -15.57 -11.47
C LYS A 214 6.53 -16.02 -12.74
N PHE A 215 7.51 -15.27 -13.18
CA PHE A 215 8.27 -15.55 -14.39
C PHE A 215 9.09 -16.85 -14.26
N ASP A 216 9.42 -17.25 -13.06
CA ASP A 216 10.03 -18.55 -12.70
C ASP A 216 9.19 -19.78 -13.05
N LYS A 217 7.87 -19.56 -13.28
CA LYS A 217 6.92 -20.62 -13.66
C LYS A 217 6.61 -20.66 -15.16
N ALA A 218 7.22 -19.79 -15.96
CA ALA A 218 7.15 -19.84 -17.39
C ALA A 218 7.98 -21.03 -17.88
N GLY A 219 7.30 -22.17 -18.08
CA GLY A 219 7.89 -23.38 -18.64
C GLY A 219 7.90 -23.38 -20.15
#